data_0cc0c90582b25d7790d16748f3751731
#
_entry.id   0cc0c90582b25d7790d16748f3751731
#
_cell.length_a   1.000
_cell.length_b   1.000
_cell.length_c   1.000
_cell.angle_alpha   90.00
_cell.angle_beta   90.00
_cell.angle_gamma   90.00
#
_symmetry.space_group_name_H-M   'P 1'
#
loop_
_entity.id
_entity.type
_entity.pdbx_description
1 polymer ?
#
loop_
_entity_poly.entity_id
_entity_poly.type
_entity_poly.pdbx_seq_one_letter_code
_entity_poly.pdbx_strand_id
1 'polypeptide(L)'
;MAGAFLIRRSWRRFRRLFDDLALCPLLDYRAYRQTEGKVYRFTGRLESVTGDRTLWIRGDKLTVPVALAGAETYVLPMQEGGGQGAIFDPGEEAPERIRWDRVSTLTDEAKVFVGGTLEMRDDCRIFAASPGKPLLLIFYDGPDRSLAVRAIRAGRHRNEYWNPITPYALVLGALFLIFLALSFLPRPAFHVTALVAFAAVFIPLFPMGPPGVLFTVAYRRLWLQARIFRAYRDLARLPLIYLEGGTGKSCLPGNEQYGAVSLDDLPGEAEGGNIPLLIPEEEKRKKDRWFVYGALPEPGGRPFEPADVFAVYGALPGEPEALARRYIRKACVFEIAAWLLLLTGIGLNALFVRVIIALL
;
A
#
# COMPACT_ATOMS: atom_id res chain seq x y z
N MET A 1 -18.56 7.12 3.85
CA MET A 1 -18.53 6.10 2.76
C MET A 1 -17.78 6.60 1.54
N ALA A 2 -18.15 7.72 0.90
CA ALA A 2 -17.50 8.22 -0.32
C ALA A 2 -15.98 8.46 -0.16
N GLY A 3 -15.56 9.11 0.92
CA GLY A 3 -14.13 9.36 1.20
C GLY A 3 -13.31 8.07 1.34
N ALA A 4 -13.83 7.05 2.00
CA ALA A 4 -13.18 5.75 2.12
C ALA A 4 -13.01 5.06 0.75
N PHE A 5 -14.02 5.17 -0.13
CA PHE A 5 -13.94 4.65 -1.49
C PHE A 5 -12.86 5.35 -2.31
N LEU A 6 -12.78 6.69 -2.24
CA LEU A 6 -11.78 7.49 -2.96
C LEU A 6 -10.35 7.13 -2.50
N ILE A 7 -10.11 7.03 -1.19
CA ILE A 7 -8.82 6.64 -0.66
C ILE A 7 -8.46 5.21 -1.08
N ARG A 8 -9.39 4.27 -1.00
CA ARG A 8 -9.19 2.91 -1.46
C ARG A 8 -8.84 2.84 -2.94
N ARG A 9 -9.50 3.66 -3.77
CA ARG A 9 -9.20 3.77 -5.20
C ARG A 9 -7.80 4.34 -5.43
N SER A 10 -7.41 5.39 -4.68
CA SER A 10 -6.07 5.99 -4.74
C SER A 10 -4.97 4.97 -4.41
N TRP A 11 -5.13 4.20 -3.30
CA TRP A 11 -4.17 3.15 -2.93
C TRP A 11 -4.07 2.01 -3.95
N ARG A 12 -5.18 1.62 -4.56
CA ARG A 12 -5.17 0.62 -5.64
C ARG A 12 -4.44 1.13 -6.86
N ARG A 13 -4.63 2.41 -7.21
CA ARG A 13 -3.94 3.04 -8.33
C ARG A 13 -2.44 3.10 -8.07
N PHE A 14 -2.02 3.55 -6.89
CA PHE A 14 -0.61 3.58 -6.47
C PHE A 14 0.06 2.19 -6.62
N ARG A 15 -0.55 1.14 -6.05
CA ARG A 15 0.03 -0.21 -6.12
C ARG A 15 0.13 -0.75 -7.54
N ARG A 16 -0.95 -0.60 -8.33
CA ARG A 16 -0.91 -1.03 -9.75
C ARG A 16 0.19 -0.32 -10.51
N LEU A 17 0.27 1.01 -10.35
CA LEU A 17 1.29 1.81 -11.00
C LEU A 17 2.69 1.40 -10.58
N PHE A 18 2.89 1.11 -9.29
CA PHE A 18 4.16 0.59 -8.78
C PHE A 18 4.48 -0.79 -9.37
N ASP A 19 3.52 -1.73 -9.34
CA ASP A 19 3.71 -3.07 -9.86
C ASP A 19 4.09 -3.04 -11.36
N ASP A 20 3.39 -2.23 -12.16
CA ASP A 20 3.66 -2.07 -13.59
C ASP A 20 5.06 -1.49 -13.85
N LEU A 21 5.48 -0.48 -13.07
CA LEU A 21 6.75 0.21 -13.26
C LEU A 21 7.94 -0.53 -12.63
N ALA A 22 7.73 -1.27 -11.56
CA ALA A 22 8.77 -2.09 -10.95
C ALA A 22 9.25 -3.24 -11.85
N LEU A 23 8.42 -3.67 -12.81
CA LEU A 23 8.76 -4.68 -13.81
C LEU A 23 9.46 -4.11 -15.04
N CYS A 24 9.48 -2.78 -15.22
CA CYS A 24 10.13 -2.15 -16.35
C CYS A 24 11.65 -2.35 -16.31
N PRO A 25 12.33 -2.35 -17.46
CA PRO A 25 13.78 -2.47 -17.50
C PRO A 25 14.46 -1.35 -16.73
N LEU A 26 15.55 -1.70 -16.03
CA LEU A 26 16.38 -0.73 -15.34
C LEU A 26 17.08 0.17 -16.37
N LEU A 27 17.06 1.48 -16.14
CA LEU A 27 17.78 2.43 -16.99
C LEU A 27 19.27 2.35 -16.69
N ASP A 28 20.04 1.88 -17.66
CA ASP A 28 21.50 1.93 -17.66
C ASP A 28 22.03 3.06 -18.56
N TYR A 29 23.32 3.31 -18.52
CA TYR A 29 23.97 4.34 -19.33
C TYR A 29 23.80 4.11 -20.85
N ARG A 30 23.79 2.85 -21.30
CA ARG A 30 23.61 2.49 -22.71
C ARG A 30 22.16 2.79 -23.18
N ALA A 31 21.18 2.36 -22.40
CA ALA A 31 19.77 2.64 -22.66
C ALA A 31 19.49 4.14 -22.62
N TYR A 32 20.07 4.86 -21.66
CA TYR A 32 19.97 6.32 -21.58
C TYR A 32 20.44 7.02 -22.85
N ARG A 33 21.52 6.55 -23.47
CA ARG A 33 22.05 7.15 -24.72
C ARG A 33 21.29 6.75 -25.99
N GLN A 34 20.69 5.59 -26.03
CA GLN A 34 20.20 5.00 -27.28
C GLN A 34 18.68 5.04 -27.43
N THR A 35 17.93 5.22 -26.35
CA THR A 35 16.49 4.95 -26.37
C THR A 35 15.67 6.18 -26.02
N GLU A 36 14.56 6.39 -26.73
CA GLU A 36 13.59 7.44 -26.50
C GLU A 36 12.18 6.84 -26.52
N GLY A 37 11.27 7.41 -25.71
CA GLY A 37 9.85 7.03 -25.70
C GLY A 37 9.54 5.69 -25.03
N LYS A 38 10.54 4.99 -24.48
CA LYS A 38 10.33 3.75 -23.73
C LYS A 38 10.20 4.03 -22.24
N VAL A 39 9.50 3.10 -21.56
CA VAL A 39 9.33 3.14 -20.11
C VAL A 39 10.50 2.44 -19.44
N TYR A 40 11.08 3.11 -18.48
CA TYR A 40 12.19 2.62 -17.67
C TYR A 40 11.90 2.83 -16.19
N ARG A 41 12.61 2.09 -15.34
CA ARG A 41 12.76 2.40 -13.93
C ARG A 41 14.20 2.81 -13.63
N PHE A 42 14.36 3.64 -12.61
CA PHE A 42 15.65 4.10 -12.16
C PHE A 42 15.63 4.30 -10.65
N THR A 43 16.73 4.01 -9.99
CA THR A 43 16.91 4.26 -8.56
C THR A 43 18.17 5.04 -8.34
N GLY A 44 18.13 5.92 -7.36
CA GLY A 44 19.27 6.72 -6.98
C GLY A 44 18.99 7.54 -5.74
N ARG A 45 19.82 8.55 -5.52
CA ARG A 45 19.66 9.50 -4.43
C ARG A 45 19.30 10.86 -4.99
N LEU A 46 18.53 11.60 -4.23
CA LEU A 46 18.21 12.99 -4.54
C LEU A 46 19.50 13.80 -4.52
N GLU A 47 19.81 14.46 -5.63
CA GLU A 47 20.99 15.32 -5.75
C GLU A 47 20.62 16.79 -5.64
N SER A 48 19.61 17.22 -6.40
CA SER A 48 19.15 18.61 -6.36
C SER A 48 17.72 18.75 -6.93
N VAL A 49 17.08 19.85 -6.56
CA VAL A 49 15.80 20.29 -7.11
C VAL A 49 15.96 21.67 -7.71
N THR A 50 15.74 21.80 -9.00
CA THR A 50 15.87 23.08 -9.71
C THR A 50 14.53 23.84 -9.74
N GLY A 51 14.60 25.18 -9.88
CA GLY A 51 13.42 26.05 -9.85
C GLY A 51 12.41 25.82 -10.98
N ASP A 52 12.82 25.19 -12.08
CA ASP A 52 12.00 24.77 -13.20
C ASP A 52 11.17 23.48 -12.95
N ARG A 53 11.14 23.01 -11.70
CA ARG A 53 10.51 21.77 -11.27
C ARG A 53 11.17 20.51 -11.82
N THR A 54 12.46 20.56 -12.05
CA THR A 54 13.27 19.41 -12.41
C THR A 54 14.01 18.88 -11.19
N LEU A 55 13.94 17.58 -10.99
CA LEU A 55 14.61 16.83 -9.95
C LEU A 55 15.80 16.10 -10.57
N TRP A 56 16.98 16.20 -9.98
CA TRP A 56 18.15 15.45 -10.39
C TRP A 56 18.39 14.28 -9.45
N ILE A 57 18.49 13.08 -10.02
CA ILE A 57 18.67 11.85 -9.27
C ILE A 57 19.99 11.22 -9.69
N ARG A 58 20.88 11.05 -8.73
CA ARG A 58 22.17 10.41 -8.90
C ARG A 58 22.07 8.92 -8.58
N GLY A 59 22.26 8.07 -9.58
CA GLY A 59 22.54 6.65 -9.41
C GLY A 59 24.07 6.39 -9.40
N ASP A 60 24.44 5.13 -9.41
CA ASP A 60 25.86 4.72 -9.35
C ASP A 60 26.69 5.22 -10.53
N LYS A 61 26.14 5.20 -11.73
CA LYS A 61 26.87 5.52 -12.99
C LYS A 61 26.21 6.61 -13.83
N LEU A 62 25.10 7.13 -13.40
CA LEU A 62 24.25 8.01 -14.19
C LEU A 62 23.50 8.98 -13.30
N THR A 63 23.48 10.27 -13.66
CA THR A 63 22.54 11.24 -13.08
C THR A 63 21.47 11.55 -14.11
N VAL A 64 20.22 11.50 -13.70
CA VAL A 64 19.05 11.62 -14.59
C VAL A 64 18.12 12.72 -14.10
N PRO A 65 17.71 13.65 -14.97
CA PRO A 65 16.69 14.62 -14.65
C PRO A 65 15.28 14.01 -14.73
N VAL A 66 14.39 14.51 -13.88
CA VAL A 66 13.00 14.08 -13.76
C VAL A 66 12.11 15.31 -13.68
N ALA A 67 11.17 15.45 -14.62
CA ALA A 67 10.20 16.53 -14.61
C ALA A 67 9.09 16.25 -13.59
N LEU A 68 8.96 17.08 -12.58
CA LEU A 68 7.94 16.93 -11.54
C LEU A 68 6.53 17.29 -12.02
N ALA A 69 6.42 17.94 -13.17
CA ALA A 69 5.12 18.30 -13.75
C ALA A 69 4.32 17.05 -14.15
N GLY A 70 3.15 16.86 -13.53
CA GLY A 70 2.30 15.69 -13.78
C GLY A 70 2.76 14.40 -13.08
N ALA A 71 3.87 14.40 -12.35
CA ALA A 71 4.36 13.23 -11.64
C ALA A 71 3.49 12.90 -10.43
N GLU A 72 3.28 11.59 -10.20
CA GLU A 72 2.70 11.09 -8.96
C GLU A 72 3.82 10.85 -7.95
N THR A 73 3.93 11.74 -6.97
CA THR A 73 5.03 11.74 -6.00
C THR A 73 4.55 11.28 -4.64
N TYR A 74 5.23 10.29 -4.07
CA TYR A 74 4.95 9.70 -2.77
C TYR A 74 6.20 9.63 -1.91
N VAL A 75 6.01 9.73 -0.60
CA VAL A 75 7.03 9.41 0.42
C VAL A 75 6.54 8.21 1.20
N LEU A 76 7.37 7.20 1.31
CA LEU A 76 7.10 6.09 2.24
C LEU A 76 7.50 6.52 3.66
N PRO A 77 6.73 6.15 4.68
CA PRO A 77 7.09 6.43 6.07
C PRO A 77 8.46 5.86 6.41
N MET A 78 9.18 6.54 7.31
CA MET A 78 10.50 6.09 7.77
C MET A 78 10.38 4.73 8.44
N GLN A 79 11.34 3.86 8.18
CA GLN A 79 11.43 2.57 8.84
C GLN A 79 12.04 2.78 10.23
N GLU A 80 11.22 2.85 11.26
CA GLU A 80 11.67 2.89 12.63
C GLU A 80 12.29 1.54 13.01
N GLY A 81 13.58 1.53 13.32
CA GLY A 81 14.30 0.41 13.92
C GLY A 81 14.57 -0.77 12.98
N GLY A 82 15.74 -0.79 12.39
CA GLY A 82 16.24 -1.85 11.51
C GLY A 82 16.49 -3.21 12.17
N GLY A 83 15.55 -3.76 12.91
CA GLY A 83 15.57 -5.15 13.33
C GLY A 83 15.12 -6.05 12.17
N GLN A 84 15.86 -7.10 11.85
CA GLN A 84 15.51 -8.10 10.83
C GLN A 84 14.13 -8.76 11.07
N GLY A 85 13.55 -8.63 12.29
CA GLY A 85 12.19 -9.04 12.62
C GLY A 85 11.08 -8.04 12.26
N ALA A 86 11.41 -6.78 11.99
CA ALA A 86 10.44 -5.71 11.72
C ALA A 86 9.80 -5.76 10.32
N ILE A 87 10.18 -6.72 9.47
CA ILE A 87 9.57 -6.93 8.15
C ILE A 87 8.05 -7.17 8.27
N PHE A 88 7.59 -7.58 9.44
CA PHE A 88 6.19 -7.99 9.68
C PHE A 88 5.40 -7.06 10.59
N ASP A 89 6.02 -5.99 11.11
CA ASP A 89 5.20 -5.01 11.82
C ASP A 89 4.27 -4.34 10.80
N PRO A 90 2.95 -4.56 10.95
CA PRO A 90 1.98 -3.92 10.08
C PRO A 90 1.77 -2.45 10.43
N GLY A 91 2.83 -1.72 10.79
CA GLY A 91 2.76 -0.32 11.16
C GLY A 91 1.74 0.45 10.32
N GLU A 92 1.20 1.52 10.82
CA GLU A 92 0.22 2.39 10.12
C GLU A 92 0.84 3.06 8.87
N GLU A 93 1.75 2.37 8.19
CA GLU A 93 2.48 2.89 7.05
C GLU A 93 1.56 3.16 5.87
N ALA A 94 1.34 4.43 5.62
CA ALA A 94 0.67 4.88 4.42
C ALA A 94 1.59 5.80 3.65
N PRO A 95 1.83 5.57 2.33
CA PRO A 95 2.60 6.52 1.55
C PRO A 95 1.88 7.87 1.57
N GLU A 96 2.62 8.91 1.87
CA GLU A 96 2.12 10.26 1.80
C GLU A 96 2.31 10.79 0.38
N ARG A 97 1.22 11.25 -0.25
CA ARG A 97 1.32 11.97 -1.52
C ARG A 97 1.80 13.37 -1.23
N ILE A 98 2.99 13.70 -1.72
CA ILE A 98 3.56 15.04 -1.56
C ILE A 98 3.41 15.87 -2.83
N ARG A 99 3.31 17.18 -2.64
CA ARG A 99 3.36 18.13 -3.75
C ARG A 99 4.83 18.45 -4.07
N TRP A 100 5.06 18.86 -5.31
CA TRP A 100 6.39 19.19 -5.79
C TRP A 100 7.10 20.26 -4.94
N ASP A 101 6.36 21.20 -4.37
CA ASP A 101 6.89 22.30 -3.52
C ASP A 101 7.47 21.79 -2.18
N ARG A 102 7.05 20.60 -1.73
CA ARG A 102 7.58 19.95 -0.54
C ARG A 102 8.76 19.01 -0.83
N VAL A 103 9.03 18.69 -2.08
CA VAL A 103 10.17 17.82 -2.42
C VAL A 103 11.50 18.46 -2.00
N SER A 104 11.60 19.79 -2.08
CA SER A 104 12.78 20.53 -1.64
C SER A 104 13.01 20.51 -0.11
N THR A 105 12.02 20.08 0.68
CA THR A 105 12.19 19.91 2.14
C THR A 105 12.70 18.53 2.53
N LEU A 106 12.82 17.61 1.57
CA LEU A 106 13.43 16.32 1.81
C LEU A 106 14.95 16.50 1.95
N THR A 107 15.54 15.65 2.78
CA THR A 107 16.99 15.65 2.97
C THR A 107 17.71 15.31 1.67
N ASP A 108 18.79 16.01 1.39
CA ASP A 108 19.74 15.60 0.37
C ASP A 108 20.15 14.15 0.66
N GLU A 109 20.32 13.37 -0.41
CA GLU A 109 20.58 11.93 -0.32
C GLU A 109 19.36 11.01 -0.01
N ALA A 110 18.14 11.54 0.11
CA ALA A 110 16.96 10.67 0.17
C ALA A 110 16.95 9.73 -1.05
N LYS A 111 16.71 8.44 -0.80
CA LYS A 111 16.59 7.47 -1.88
C LYS A 111 15.31 7.70 -2.67
N VAL A 112 15.43 7.57 -3.97
CA VAL A 112 14.32 7.82 -4.90
C VAL A 112 14.20 6.66 -5.89
N PHE A 113 12.99 6.14 -6.00
CA PHE A 113 12.58 5.28 -7.11
C PHE A 113 11.84 6.13 -8.13
N VAL A 114 12.19 5.98 -9.40
CA VAL A 114 11.50 6.60 -10.53
C VAL A 114 11.07 5.52 -11.51
N GLY A 115 9.82 5.60 -11.95
CA GLY A 115 9.33 4.78 -13.04
C GLY A 115 8.52 5.65 -14.01
N GLY A 116 8.85 5.58 -15.29
CA GLY A 116 8.18 6.41 -16.29
C GLY A 116 8.83 6.37 -17.66
N THR A 117 8.35 7.24 -18.55
CA THR A 117 8.86 7.35 -19.90
C THR A 117 10.04 8.30 -19.96
N LEU A 118 11.08 7.89 -20.68
CA LEU A 118 12.22 8.74 -20.98
C LEU A 118 11.95 9.50 -22.28
N GLU A 119 11.91 10.81 -22.22
CA GLU A 119 11.68 11.73 -23.34
C GLU A 119 12.89 12.62 -23.59
N MET A 120 13.03 13.11 -24.81
CA MET A 120 14.02 14.13 -25.16
C MET A 120 13.41 15.52 -24.97
N ARG A 121 14.04 16.38 -24.18
CA ARG A 121 13.68 17.79 -24.01
C ARG A 121 14.96 18.61 -23.97
N ASP A 122 15.05 19.65 -24.78
CA ASP A 122 16.19 20.58 -24.80
C ASP A 122 17.56 19.87 -24.84
N ASP A 123 17.69 18.89 -25.75
CA ASP A 123 18.87 18.02 -25.90
C ASP A 123 19.23 17.16 -24.68
N CYS A 124 18.37 17.13 -23.69
CA CYS A 124 18.53 16.30 -22.51
C CYS A 124 17.43 15.24 -22.41
N ARG A 125 17.82 14.01 -22.01
CA ARG A 125 16.83 12.96 -21.75
C ARG A 125 16.33 13.07 -20.34
N ILE A 126 15.01 13.23 -20.21
CA ILE A 126 14.33 13.48 -18.94
C ILE A 126 13.18 12.48 -18.75
N PHE A 127 13.01 11.99 -17.53
CA PHE A 127 11.78 11.31 -17.18
C PHE A 127 10.63 12.31 -17.14
N ALA A 128 9.58 12.07 -17.90
CA ALA A 128 8.43 12.95 -17.97
C ALA A 128 7.10 12.18 -17.92
N ALA A 129 6.07 12.83 -17.38
CA ALA A 129 4.71 12.32 -17.46
C ALA A 129 4.09 12.74 -18.81
N SER A 130 3.53 11.78 -19.54
CA SER A 130 2.80 12.01 -20.79
C SER A 130 1.37 11.46 -20.68
N PRO A 131 0.43 11.91 -21.54
CA PRO A 131 -0.93 11.36 -21.57
C PRO A 131 -0.90 9.83 -21.74
N GLY A 132 -1.50 9.12 -20.79
CA GLY A 132 -1.50 7.65 -20.77
C GLY A 132 -0.21 6.98 -20.29
N LYS A 133 0.86 7.74 -20.02
CA LYS A 133 2.14 7.25 -19.52
C LYS A 133 2.47 7.98 -18.22
N PRO A 134 2.03 7.46 -17.07
CA PRO A 134 2.26 8.10 -15.78
C PRO A 134 3.74 8.05 -15.39
N LEU A 135 4.17 9.06 -14.65
CA LEU A 135 5.47 9.13 -14.00
C LEU A 135 5.26 8.94 -12.50
N LEU A 136 5.93 7.97 -11.91
CA LEU A 136 5.88 7.67 -10.48
C LEU A 136 7.22 7.98 -9.84
N LEU A 137 7.18 8.76 -8.76
CA LEU A 137 8.33 8.97 -7.88
C LEU A 137 7.98 8.48 -6.48
N ILE A 138 8.88 7.71 -5.89
CA ILE A 138 8.75 7.25 -4.50
C ILE A 138 10.03 7.58 -3.77
N PHE A 139 9.93 8.46 -2.77
CA PHE A 139 11.00 8.72 -1.82
C PHE A 139 10.91 7.72 -0.67
N TYR A 140 12.04 7.14 -0.30
CA TYR A 140 12.08 6.11 0.73
C TYR A 140 13.44 6.10 1.45
N ASP A 141 13.48 5.45 2.59
CA ASP A 141 14.65 5.15 3.38
C ASP A 141 14.88 3.64 3.47
N GLY A 142 15.99 3.23 4.05
CA GLY A 142 16.32 1.84 4.26
C GLY A 142 16.84 1.10 3.01
N PRO A 143 16.86 -0.24 3.02
CA PRO A 143 17.38 -1.02 1.91
C PRO A 143 16.43 -1.02 0.72
N ASP A 144 16.97 -0.92 -0.50
CA ASP A 144 16.22 -0.85 -1.76
C ASP A 144 15.31 -2.06 -1.96
N ARG A 145 15.72 -3.23 -1.49
CA ARG A 145 14.95 -4.49 -1.53
C ARG A 145 13.67 -4.45 -0.70
N SER A 146 13.61 -3.61 0.34
CA SER A 146 12.41 -3.45 1.15
C SER A 146 11.32 -2.66 0.43
N LEU A 147 11.67 -1.87 -0.59
CA LEU A 147 10.75 -0.96 -1.27
C LEU A 147 9.52 -1.67 -1.84
N ALA A 148 9.71 -2.78 -2.56
CA ALA A 148 8.61 -3.52 -3.17
C ALA A 148 7.62 -4.04 -2.11
N VAL A 149 8.11 -4.64 -1.05
CA VAL A 149 7.30 -5.16 0.05
C VAL A 149 6.58 -4.02 0.78
N ARG A 150 7.28 -2.91 1.05
CA ARG A 150 6.71 -1.72 1.71
C ARG A 150 5.65 -1.05 0.83
N ALA A 151 5.89 -0.87 -0.46
CA ALA A 151 4.94 -0.29 -1.40
C ALA A 151 3.64 -1.11 -1.50
N ILE A 152 3.74 -2.45 -1.52
CA ILE A 152 2.58 -3.33 -1.55
C ILE A 152 1.79 -3.28 -0.24
N ARG A 153 2.46 -3.21 0.89
CA ARG A 153 1.83 -3.07 2.21
C ARG A 153 1.23 -1.68 2.43
N ALA A 154 1.81 -0.69 1.81
CA ALA A 154 1.49 0.71 2.03
C ALA A 154 -0.02 0.99 1.92
N GLY A 155 -0.55 1.69 2.90
CA GLY A 155 -1.97 2.03 3.00
C GLY A 155 -2.92 0.87 3.35
N ARG A 156 -2.41 -0.38 3.53
CA ARG A 156 -3.27 -1.51 3.88
C ARG A 156 -3.81 -1.44 5.30
N HIS A 157 -3.00 -0.93 6.23
CA HIS A 157 -3.34 -0.93 7.66
C HIS A 157 -4.10 0.33 8.11
N ARG A 158 -4.14 1.36 7.28
CA ARG A 158 -4.82 2.61 7.61
C ARG A 158 -6.33 2.43 7.63
N ASN A 159 -6.98 3.00 8.63
CA ASN A 159 -8.43 3.07 8.68
C ASN A 159 -8.96 3.99 7.59
N GLU A 160 -9.47 3.41 6.51
CA GLU A 160 -9.97 4.15 5.34
C GLU A 160 -11.22 4.98 5.64
N TYR A 161 -11.95 4.63 6.69
CA TYR A 161 -13.16 5.36 7.10
C TYR A 161 -12.86 6.63 7.87
N TRP A 162 -11.70 6.72 8.51
CA TRP A 162 -11.22 7.94 9.13
C TRP A 162 -10.19 8.61 8.21
N ASN A 163 -10.66 9.48 7.37
CA ASN A 163 -9.87 10.16 6.34
C ASN A 163 -10.03 11.67 6.47
N PRO A 164 -9.22 12.51 5.81
CA PRO A 164 -9.27 13.96 5.92
C PRO A 164 -10.64 14.58 5.60
N ILE A 165 -11.47 13.90 4.82
CA ILE A 165 -12.82 14.38 4.46
C ILE A 165 -13.83 14.06 5.57
N THR A 166 -13.58 13.04 6.39
CA THR A 166 -14.53 12.58 7.41
C THR A 166 -14.91 13.64 8.41
N PRO A 167 -14.00 14.42 9.04
CA PRO A 167 -14.36 15.47 9.98
C PRO A 167 -15.28 16.52 9.35
N TYR A 168 -14.95 16.98 8.14
CA TYR A 168 -15.76 17.98 7.42
C TYR A 168 -17.15 17.44 7.08
N ALA A 169 -17.24 16.18 6.63
CA ALA A 169 -18.52 15.55 6.33
C ALA A 169 -19.39 15.38 7.59
N LEU A 170 -18.78 15.06 8.74
CA LEU A 170 -19.49 14.99 10.02
C LEU A 170 -20.01 16.34 10.49
N VAL A 171 -19.18 17.36 10.43
CA VAL A 171 -19.59 18.74 10.81
C VAL A 171 -20.72 19.25 9.91
N LEU A 172 -20.57 19.15 8.59
CA LEU A 172 -21.61 19.57 7.65
C LEU A 172 -22.91 18.76 7.83
N GLY A 173 -22.80 17.45 8.04
CA GLY A 173 -23.96 16.61 8.33
C GLY A 173 -24.67 17.01 9.63
N ALA A 174 -23.93 17.27 10.70
CA ALA A 174 -24.47 17.75 11.96
C ALA A 174 -25.19 19.09 11.81
N LEU A 175 -24.55 20.07 11.16
CA LEU A 175 -25.15 21.39 10.90
C LEU A 175 -26.45 21.27 10.09
N PHE A 176 -26.47 20.44 9.06
CA PHE A 176 -27.67 20.20 8.26
C PHE A 176 -28.81 19.59 9.11
N LEU A 177 -28.51 18.60 9.96
CA LEU A 177 -29.49 17.96 10.82
C LEU A 177 -30.02 18.92 11.88
N ILE A 178 -29.17 19.76 12.45
CA ILE A 178 -29.60 20.86 13.40
C ILE A 178 -30.52 21.82 12.69
N PHE A 179 -30.13 22.31 11.50
CA PHE A 179 -30.97 23.20 10.70
C PHE A 179 -32.35 22.58 10.39
N LEU A 180 -32.36 21.30 10.00
CA LEU A 180 -33.58 20.55 9.74
C LEU A 180 -34.46 20.43 11.00
N ALA A 181 -33.86 20.13 12.16
CA ALA A 181 -34.56 20.05 13.43
C ALA A 181 -35.22 21.41 13.80
N LEU A 182 -34.46 22.51 13.70
CA LEU A 182 -34.97 23.86 13.98
C LEU A 182 -36.08 24.28 13.01
N SER A 183 -36.00 23.85 11.73
CA SER A 183 -37.05 24.17 10.73
C SER A 183 -38.37 23.44 10.99
N PHE A 184 -38.34 22.28 11.63
CA PHE A 184 -39.54 21.50 11.96
C PHE A 184 -40.05 21.75 13.37
N LEU A 185 -39.24 22.28 14.29
CA LEU A 185 -39.61 22.53 15.68
C LEU A 185 -40.86 23.39 15.85
N PRO A 186 -41.07 24.49 15.09
CA PRO A 186 -42.26 25.35 15.24
C PRO A 186 -43.57 24.72 14.69
N ARG A 187 -43.49 23.54 14.07
CA ARG A 187 -44.63 22.86 13.42
C ARG A 187 -45.08 21.68 14.26
N PRO A 188 -46.24 21.75 14.98
CA PRO A 188 -46.68 20.66 15.88
C PRO A 188 -46.75 19.28 15.23
N ALA A 189 -47.18 19.22 13.97
CA ALA A 189 -47.25 17.96 13.21
C ALA A 189 -45.90 17.27 12.93
N PHE A 190 -44.79 18.03 13.07
CA PHE A 190 -43.44 17.54 12.75
C PHE A 190 -42.51 17.51 13.97
N HIS A 191 -43.02 17.68 15.22
CA HIS A 191 -42.18 17.65 16.43
C HIS A 191 -41.36 16.35 16.53
N VAL A 192 -41.95 15.18 16.21
CA VAL A 192 -41.25 13.90 16.22
C VAL A 192 -40.11 13.89 15.19
N THR A 193 -40.33 14.45 14.01
CA THR A 193 -39.32 14.60 12.99
C THR A 193 -38.17 15.50 13.43
N ALA A 194 -38.47 16.62 14.11
CA ALA A 194 -37.45 17.48 14.66
C ALA A 194 -36.59 16.78 15.73
N LEU A 195 -37.24 16.05 16.63
CA LEU A 195 -36.54 15.25 17.65
C LEU A 195 -35.66 14.19 17.04
N VAL A 196 -36.15 13.45 16.02
CA VAL A 196 -35.38 12.43 15.29
C VAL A 196 -34.18 13.07 14.58
N ALA A 197 -34.37 14.22 13.92
CA ALA A 197 -33.28 14.93 13.25
C ALA A 197 -32.22 15.39 14.25
N PHE A 198 -32.63 15.90 15.41
CA PHE A 198 -31.70 16.29 16.47
C PHE A 198 -30.95 15.10 17.05
N ALA A 199 -31.63 13.99 17.35
CA ALA A 199 -30.98 12.76 17.82
C ALA A 199 -30.01 12.19 16.78
N ALA A 200 -30.33 12.32 15.49
CA ALA A 200 -29.48 11.85 14.39
C ALA A 200 -28.11 12.56 14.32
N VAL A 201 -27.98 13.78 14.89
CA VAL A 201 -26.67 14.46 15.03
C VAL A 201 -25.66 13.60 15.79
N PHE A 202 -26.14 12.80 16.74
CA PHE A 202 -25.29 11.95 17.59
C PHE A 202 -25.00 10.58 16.98
N ILE A 203 -25.62 10.20 15.86
CA ILE A 203 -25.41 8.90 15.21
C ILE A 203 -23.90 8.57 14.98
N PRO A 204 -23.06 9.51 14.55
CA PRO A 204 -21.64 9.24 14.39
C PRO A 204 -20.92 8.85 15.70
N LEU A 205 -21.47 9.24 16.85
CA LEU A 205 -20.94 8.91 18.17
C LEU A 205 -21.50 7.58 18.70
N PHE A 206 -22.54 7.02 18.11
CA PHE A 206 -23.17 5.78 18.56
C PHE A 206 -22.19 4.61 18.66
N PRO A 207 -21.26 4.40 17.73
CA PRO A 207 -20.26 3.35 17.89
C PRO A 207 -19.34 3.54 19.10
N MET A 208 -19.20 4.79 19.60
CA MET A 208 -18.31 5.14 20.69
C MET A 208 -19.04 5.29 22.04
N GLY A 209 -20.38 5.29 22.02
CA GLY A 209 -21.19 5.33 23.24
C GLY A 209 -21.31 3.94 23.89
N PRO A 210 -21.56 3.87 25.22
CA PRO A 210 -21.89 2.60 25.84
C PRO A 210 -23.29 2.14 25.39
N PRO A 211 -23.52 0.86 25.03
CA PRO A 211 -22.56 -0.25 25.04
C PRO A 211 -21.74 -0.42 23.77
N GLY A 212 -21.89 0.43 22.77
CA GLY A 212 -21.28 0.30 21.45
C GLY A 212 -19.75 0.36 21.44
N VAL A 213 -19.11 0.94 22.50
CA VAL A 213 -17.64 1.07 22.58
C VAL A 213 -16.91 -0.26 22.48
N LEU A 214 -17.42 -1.31 23.14
CA LEU A 214 -16.82 -2.65 23.10
C LEU A 214 -16.84 -3.23 21.68
N PHE A 215 -17.97 -3.08 21.00
CA PHE A 215 -18.15 -3.53 19.62
C PHE A 215 -17.23 -2.75 18.65
N THR A 216 -17.03 -1.47 18.92
CA THR A 216 -16.10 -0.64 18.12
C THR A 216 -14.64 -1.08 18.30
N VAL A 217 -14.22 -1.42 19.51
CA VAL A 217 -12.87 -1.95 19.77
C VAL A 217 -12.69 -3.29 19.07
N ALA A 218 -13.66 -4.21 19.21
CA ALA A 218 -13.61 -5.49 18.53
C ALA A 218 -13.62 -5.34 16.99
N TYR A 219 -14.46 -4.45 16.46
CA TYR A 219 -14.46 -4.07 15.04
C TYR A 219 -13.08 -3.65 14.56
N ARG A 220 -12.42 -2.73 15.27
CA ARG A 220 -11.07 -2.24 14.88
C ARG A 220 -10.05 -3.36 14.82
N ARG A 221 -10.04 -4.26 15.81
CA ARG A 221 -9.14 -5.42 15.84
C ARG A 221 -9.37 -6.37 14.67
N LEU A 222 -10.62 -6.76 14.42
CA LEU A 222 -10.95 -7.65 13.31
C LEU A 222 -10.67 -7.01 11.95
N TRP A 223 -10.94 -5.71 11.82
CA TRP A 223 -10.64 -4.95 10.62
C TRP A 223 -9.14 -4.91 10.32
N LEU A 224 -8.31 -4.68 11.34
CA LEU A 224 -6.85 -4.73 11.22
C LEU A 224 -6.38 -6.11 10.76
N GLN A 225 -6.87 -7.19 11.39
CA GLN A 225 -6.54 -8.56 10.98
C GLN A 225 -6.93 -8.84 9.52
N ALA A 226 -8.09 -8.40 9.09
CA ALA A 226 -8.50 -8.52 7.69
C ALA A 226 -7.51 -7.82 6.75
N ARG A 227 -7.00 -6.65 7.14
CA ARG A 227 -6.01 -5.90 6.35
C ARG A 227 -4.67 -6.60 6.28
N ILE A 228 -4.19 -7.18 7.37
CA ILE A 228 -2.99 -8.00 7.40
C ILE A 228 -3.13 -9.18 6.43
N PHE A 229 -4.23 -9.92 6.45
CA PHE A 229 -4.44 -11.02 5.52
C PHE A 229 -4.51 -10.57 4.05
N ARG A 230 -5.03 -9.38 3.78
CA ARG A 230 -4.96 -8.81 2.43
C ARG A 230 -3.54 -8.46 2.01
N ALA A 231 -2.70 -7.99 2.93
CA ALA A 231 -1.29 -7.76 2.67
C ALA A 231 -0.57 -9.09 2.37
N TYR A 232 -0.79 -10.13 3.19
CA TYR A 232 -0.22 -11.45 2.95
C TYR A 232 -0.64 -12.06 1.61
N ARG A 233 -1.90 -11.85 1.18
CA ARG A 233 -2.34 -12.24 -0.16
C ARG A 233 -1.50 -11.59 -1.26
N ASP A 234 -1.27 -10.29 -1.14
CA ASP A 234 -0.54 -9.55 -2.18
C ASP A 234 0.95 -9.92 -2.16
N LEU A 235 1.53 -10.12 -0.97
CA LEU A 235 2.89 -10.60 -0.82
C LEU A 235 3.08 -12.02 -1.37
N ALA A 236 2.08 -12.90 -1.17
CA ALA A 236 2.11 -14.24 -1.76
C ALA A 236 2.12 -14.20 -3.29
N ARG A 237 1.48 -13.21 -3.89
CA ARG A 237 1.42 -13.04 -5.36
C ARG A 237 2.63 -12.31 -5.94
N LEU A 238 3.37 -11.58 -5.12
CA LEU A 238 4.47 -10.75 -5.59
C LEU A 238 5.51 -11.53 -6.40
N PRO A 239 5.98 -12.73 -5.99
CA PRO A 239 6.90 -13.52 -6.82
C PRO A 239 6.29 -13.97 -8.15
N LEU A 240 4.98 -14.23 -8.21
CA LEU A 240 4.31 -14.64 -9.44
C LEU A 240 4.32 -13.56 -10.50
N ILE A 241 4.26 -12.29 -10.12
CA ILE A 241 4.34 -11.15 -11.05
C ILE A 241 5.66 -11.21 -11.83
N TYR A 242 6.76 -11.61 -11.19
CA TYR A 242 8.06 -11.77 -11.84
C TYR A 242 8.16 -13.03 -12.70
N LEU A 243 7.41 -14.07 -12.36
CA LEU A 243 7.34 -15.30 -13.16
C LEU A 243 6.42 -15.14 -14.39
N GLU A 244 5.26 -14.51 -14.23
CA GLU A 244 4.23 -14.36 -15.26
C GLU A 244 4.44 -13.14 -16.16
N GLY A 245 4.99 -12.06 -15.62
CA GLY A 245 5.23 -10.78 -16.34
C GLY A 245 6.36 -10.85 -17.36
N GLY A 246 7.13 -11.95 -17.35
CA GLY A 246 8.11 -12.23 -18.36
C GLY A 246 7.45 -12.86 -19.58
N THR A 247 7.30 -12.10 -20.67
CA THR A 247 7.17 -12.66 -22.02
C THR A 247 8.38 -13.52 -22.34
N GLY A 248 8.62 -14.62 -21.61
CA GLY A 248 9.68 -15.61 -21.83
C GLY A 248 11.12 -15.11 -21.73
N LYS A 249 11.34 -13.81 -21.39
CA LYS A 249 12.67 -13.27 -21.13
C LYS A 249 12.66 -12.68 -19.73
N SER A 250 13.47 -13.26 -18.84
CA SER A 250 13.69 -12.70 -17.52
C SER A 250 14.05 -11.23 -17.66
N CYS A 251 13.27 -10.35 -17.01
CA CYS A 251 13.59 -8.92 -16.94
C CYS A 251 14.80 -8.65 -16.04
N LEU A 252 15.51 -9.69 -15.60
CA LEU A 252 16.65 -9.58 -14.72
C LEU A 252 17.91 -9.21 -15.50
N PRO A 253 18.70 -8.24 -15.02
CA PRO A 253 19.99 -7.94 -15.60
C PRO A 253 20.90 -9.17 -15.52
N GLY A 254 21.67 -9.43 -16.58
CA GLY A 254 22.71 -10.48 -16.57
C GLY A 254 22.30 -11.87 -17.03
N ASN A 255 21.18 -12.05 -17.72
CA ASN A 255 20.68 -13.37 -18.14
C ASN A 255 20.27 -14.32 -16.99
N GLU A 256 20.09 -13.79 -15.79
CA GLU A 256 19.61 -14.58 -14.66
C GLU A 256 18.17 -15.03 -14.91
N GLN A 257 17.90 -16.32 -14.68
CA GLN A 257 16.53 -16.83 -14.70
C GLN A 257 15.92 -16.67 -13.32
N TYR A 258 14.80 -16.00 -13.24
CA TYR A 258 14.01 -15.92 -12.01
C TYR A 258 13.14 -17.17 -11.91
N GLY A 259 13.17 -17.83 -10.75
CA GLY A 259 12.44 -19.06 -10.56
C GLY A 259 12.12 -19.38 -9.10
N ALA A 260 11.52 -20.53 -8.88
CA ALA A 260 11.14 -21.02 -7.58
C ALA A 260 11.64 -22.45 -7.37
N VAL A 261 12.07 -22.74 -6.14
CA VAL A 261 12.41 -24.11 -5.72
C VAL A 261 11.58 -24.47 -4.51
N SER A 262 11.01 -25.67 -4.52
CA SER A 262 10.25 -26.23 -3.40
C SER A 262 11.15 -27.00 -2.47
N LEU A 263 11.14 -26.68 -1.18
CA LEU A 263 11.92 -27.32 -0.13
C LEU A 263 10.99 -27.81 0.99
N ASP A 264 11.34 -28.92 1.61
CA ASP A 264 10.58 -29.40 2.77
C ASP A 264 10.89 -28.57 4.01
N ASP A 265 12.16 -28.20 4.20
CA ASP A 265 12.63 -27.32 5.27
C ASP A 265 13.49 -26.18 4.70
N LEU A 266 13.47 -25.03 5.37
CA LEU A 266 14.37 -23.93 5.04
C LEU A 266 15.80 -24.30 5.48
N PRO A 267 16.81 -24.01 4.65
CA PRO A 267 18.20 -24.17 5.06
C PRO A 267 18.48 -23.28 6.27
N GLY A 268 19.07 -23.86 7.32
CA GLY A 268 19.47 -23.12 8.51
C GLY A 268 20.54 -22.07 8.19
N GLU A 269 20.75 -21.13 9.11
CA GLU A 269 21.76 -20.05 8.99
C GLU A 269 23.17 -20.58 8.64
N ALA A 270 23.50 -21.80 9.07
CA ALA A 270 24.78 -22.46 8.81
C ALA A 270 24.96 -22.95 7.35
N GLU A 271 23.90 -23.07 6.57
CA GLU A 271 23.92 -23.70 5.26
C GLU A 271 23.80 -22.76 4.05
N GLY A 272 23.77 -21.46 4.23
CA GLY A 272 23.78 -20.58 3.06
C GLY A 272 22.96 -19.32 3.10
N GLY A 273 22.79 -18.74 4.27
CA GLY A 273 22.23 -17.40 4.38
C GLY A 273 20.78 -17.37 4.84
N ASN A 274 20.47 -16.30 5.53
CA ASN A 274 19.15 -16.01 6.08
C ASN A 274 18.19 -15.63 4.94
N ILE A 275 17.40 -16.60 4.44
CA ILE A 275 16.39 -16.34 3.40
C ILE A 275 15.25 -15.55 4.04
N PRO A 276 14.94 -14.33 3.58
CA PRO A 276 13.90 -13.54 4.17
C PRO A 276 12.52 -14.18 3.95
N LEU A 277 11.72 -14.23 5.02
CA LEU A 277 10.34 -14.72 4.94
C LEU A 277 9.42 -13.61 4.42
N LEU A 278 8.71 -13.85 3.34
CA LEU A 278 7.70 -12.91 2.82
C LEU A 278 6.42 -12.91 3.66
N ILE A 279 6.14 -14.02 4.33
CA ILE A 279 5.00 -14.23 5.22
C ILE A 279 5.51 -14.94 6.48
N PRO A 280 5.00 -14.61 7.69
CA PRO A 280 5.45 -15.22 8.93
C PRO A 280 5.38 -16.76 8.92
N GLU A 281 6.33 -17.39 9.60
CA GLU A 281 6.44 -18.85 9.69
C GLU A 281 5.22 -19.49 10.37
N GLU A 282 4.62 -18.81 11.36
CA GLU A 282 3.42 -19.28 12.06
C GLU A 282 2.24 -19.57 11.12
N GLU A 283 2.26 -19.00 9.93
CA GLU A 283 1.26 -19.25 8.89
C GLU A 283 1.48 -20.56 8.11
N LYS A 284 2.64 -21.24 8.29
CA LYS A 284 2.94 -22.55 7.69
C LYS A 284 2.04 -23.64 8.30
N ARG A 285 1.43 -24.45 7.47
CA ARG A 285 0.74 -25.67 7.91
C ARG A 285 1.71 -26.84 7.85
N LYS A 286 1.48 -27.87 8.66
CA LYS A 286 2.31 -29.09 8.69
C LYS A 286 2.49 -29.80 7.33
N LYS A 287 1.57 -29.59 6.40
CA LYS A 287 1.60 -30.19 5.05
C LYS A 287 2.15 -29.25 3.97
N ASP A 288 2.42 -27.98 4.30
CA ASP A 288 2.88 -27.00 3.33
C ASP A 288 4.40 -27.12 3.18
N ARG A 289 4.89 -27.10 1.94
CA ARG A 289 6.32 -27.02 1.62
C ARG A 289 6.74 -25.56 1.53
N TRP A 290 8.01 -25.30 1.74
CA TRP A 290 8.57 -23.99 1.49
C TRP A 290 8.80 -23.78 -0.01
N PHE A 291 8.45 -22.60 -0.51
CA PHE A 291 8.77 -22.16 -1.86
C PHE A 291 9.72 -20.98 -1.76
N VAL A 292 10.95 -21.17 -2.21
CA VAL A 292 11.99 -20.14 -2.22
C VAL A 292 12.09 -19.57 -3.62
N TYR A 293 11.98 -18.24 -3.70
CA TYR A 293 12.02 -17.47 -4.94
C TYR A 293 13.31 -16.68 -5.03
N GLY A 294 13.88 -16.60 -6.23
CA GLY A 294 15.11 -15.87 -6.48
C GLY A 294 15.67 -16.12 -7.87
N ALA A 295 16.89 -15.69 -8.10
CA ALA A 295 17.64 -16.03 -9.31
C ALA A 295 18.14 -17.47 -9.21
N LEU A 296 18.05 -18.22 -10.31
CA LEU A 296 18.51 -19.59 -10.41
C LEU A 296 19.82 -19.61 -11.21
N PRO A 297 20.90 -20.23 -10.69
CA PRO A 297 22.15 -20.37 -11.44
C PRO A 297 21.99 -21.39 -12.58
N GLU A 298 21.23 -22.46 -12.33
CA GLU A 298 20.90 -23.55 -13.26
C GLU A 298 19.50 -24.08 -12.95
N PRO A 299 18.84 -24.76 -13.90
CA PRO A 299 17.55 -25.40 -13.63
C PRO A 299 17.67 -26.42 -12.47
N GLY A 300 16.95 -26.16 -11.38
CA GLY A 300 16.96 -26.96 -10.16
C GLY A 300 18.04 -26.61 -9.13
N GLY A 301 18.88 -25.61 -9.39
CA GLY A 301 19.85 -25.07 -8.42
C GLY A 301 19.17 -24.33 -7.26
N ARG A 302 19.90 -24.09 -6.17
CA ARG A 302 19.40 -23.28 -5.06
C ARG A 302 19.19 -21.83 -5.51
N PRO A 303 18.04 -21.20 -5.23
CA PRO A 303 17.83 -19.80 -5.55
C PRO A 303 18.79 -18.92 -4.75
N PHE A 304 19.36 -17.95 -5.42
CA PHE A 304 20.21 -16.93 -4.82
C PHE A 304 19.58 -15.54 -4.99
N GLU A 305 20.15 -14.60 -4.32
CA GLU A 305 19.68 -13.21 -4.31
C GLU A 305 19.88 -12.58 -5.70
N PRO A 306 18.79 -12.14 -6.40
CA PRO A 306 18.89 -11.54 -7.72
C PRO A 306 19.75 -10.27 -7.71
N ALA A 307 20.48 -10.02 -8.81
CA ALA A 307 21.20 -8.77 -9.00
C ALA A 307 20.24 -7.56 -9.08
N ASP A 308 19.03 -7.79 -9.55
CA ASP A 308 17.96 -6.78 -9.53
C ASP A 308 17.37 -6.65 -8.13
N VAL A 309 17.59 -5.51 -7.49
CA VAL A 309 17.11 -5.20 -6.12
C VAL A 309 15.57 -5.22 -5.98
N PHE A 310 14.84 -5.10 -7.08
CA PHE A 310 13.37 -5.16 -7.08
C PHE A 310 12.84 -6.58 -7.29
N ALA A 311 13.65 -7.47 -7.82
CA ALA A 311 13.27 -8.87 -7.92
C ALA A 311 13.22 -9.49 -6.53
N VAL A 312 12.08 -10.08 -6.22
CA VAL A 312 11.80 -10.58 -4.87
C VAL A 312 12.67 -11.79 -4.58
N TYR A 313 13.47 -11.70 -3.53
CA TYR A 313 14.15 -12.83 -2.93
C TYR A 313 13.49 -13.17 -1.61
N GLY A 314 13.04 -14.42 -1.44
CA GLY A 314 12.42 -14.82 -0.19
C GLY A 314 11.63 -16.11 -0.24
N ALA A 315 11.22 -16.58 0.93
CA ALA A 315 10.49 -17.82 1.11
C ALA A 315 9.01 -17.60 1.43
N LEU A 316 8.16 -18.46 0.88
CA LEU A 316 6.73 -18.53 1.18
C LEU A 316 6.40 -19.90 1.82
N PRO A 317 5.55 -19.91 2.88
CA PRO A 317 5.14 -21.15 3.53
C PRO A 317 3.99 -21.82 2.79
N GLY A 318 4.22 -22.23 1.53
CA GLY A 318 3.25 -22.91 0.68
C GLY A 318 3.15 -22.33 -0.73
N GLU A 319 2.37 -22.98 -1.58
CA GLU A 319 2.14 -22.55 -2.95
C GLU A 319 1.48 -21.15 -2.99
N PRO A 320 2.01 -20.19 -3.76
CA PRO A 320 1.57 -18.78 -3.79
C PRO A 320 0.08 -18.61 -4.07
N GLU A 321 -0.46 -19.30 -5.06
CA GLU A 321 -1.86 -19.20 -5.40
C GLU A 321 -2.79 -19.76 -4.32
N ALA A 322 -2.40 -20.92 -3.74
CA ALA A 322 -3.15 -21.54 -2.66
C ALA A 322 -3.15 -20.65 -1.42
N LEU A 323 -1.98 -20.05 -1.09
CA LEU A 323 -1.84 -19.06 -0.03
C LEU A 323 -2.70 -17.81 -0.30
N ALA A 324 -2.63 -17.25 -1.50
CA ALA A 324 -3.41 -16.08 -1.86
C ALA A 324 -4.93 -16.33 -1.75
N ARG A 325 -5.41 -17.51 -2.21
CA ARG A 325 -6.82 -17.92 -2.04
C ARG A 325 -7.21 -18.12 -0.58
N ARG A 326 -6.31 -18.66 0.23
CA ARG A 326 -6.52 -18.85 1.67
C ARG A 326 -6.64 -17.49 2.39
N TYR A 327 -5.72 -16.56 2.11
CA TYR A 327 -5.72 -15.27 2.77
C TYR A 327 -6.88 -14.37 2.36
N ILE A 328 -7.33 -14.43 1.10
CA ILE A 328 -8.53 -13.67 0.71
C ILE A 328 -9.78 -14.19 1.44
N ARG A 329 -9.91 -15.51 1.62
CA ARG A 329 -11.02 -16.09 2.39
C ARG A 329 -10.97 -15.66 3.85
N LYS A 330 -9.79 -15.78 4.51
CA LYS A 330 -9.59 -15.28 5.88
C LYS A 330 -9.97 -13.80 5.97
N ALA A 331 -9.44 -12.95 5.08
CA ALA A 331 -9.72 -11.53 5.06
C ALA A 331 -11.23 -11.23 4.94
N CYS A 332 -11.94 -11.91 4.04
CA CYS A 332 -13.39 -11.74 3.88
C CYS A 332 -14.17 -12.13 5.15
N VAL A 333 -13.81 -13.23 5.80
CA VAL A 333 -14.46 -13.66 7.05
C VAL A 333 -14.27 -12.60 8.14
N PHE A 334 -13.06 -12.10 8.32
CA PHE A 334 -12.76 -11.04 9.32
C PHE A 334 -13.45 -9.71 8.96
N GLU A 335 -13.55 -9.34 7.68
CA GLU A 335 -14.27 -8.14 7.24
C GLU A 335 -15.78 -8.26 7.53
N ILE A 336 -16.37 -9.40 7.22
CA ILE A 336 -17.81 -9.64 7.50
C ILE A 336 -18.06 -9.60 9.00
N ALA A 337 -17.24 -10.28 9.81
CA ALA A 337 -17.36 -10.27 11.26
C ALA A 337 -17.20 -8.86 11.84
N ALA A 338 -16.23 -8.07 11.31
CA ALA A 338 -16.05 -6.69 11.70
C ALA A 338 -17.29 -5.83 11.41
N TRP A 339 -17.86 -5.96 10.21
CA TRP A 339 -19.11 -5.26 9.85
C TRP A 339 -20.29 -5.65 10.73
N LEU A 340 -20.45 -6.93 11.00
CA LEU A 340 -21.54 -7.41 11.88
C LEU A 340 -21.41 -6.80 13.28
N LEU A 341 -20.19 -6.79 13.87
CA LEU A 341 -19.95 -6.17 15.17
C LEU A 341 -20.25 -4.67 15.17
N LEU A 342 -19.80 -3.95 14.15
CA LEU A 342 -20.06 -2.51 14.03
C LEU A 342 -21.56 -2.23 13.95
N LEU A 343 -22.28 -2.94 13.10
CA LEU A 343 -23.75 -2.79 12.95
C LEU A 343 -24.50 -3.17 14.22
N THR A 344 -24.08 -4.22 14.91
CA THR A 344 -24.64 -4.62 16.21
C THR A 344 -24.45 -3.51 17.25
N GLY A 345 -23.26 -2.94 17.35
CA GLY A 345 -22.97 -1.82 18.28
C GLY A 345 -23.83 -0.59 18.01
N ILE A 346 -23.99 -0.21 16.73
CA ILE A 346 -24.86 0.90 16.31
C ILE A 346 -26.31 0.56 16.66
N GLY A 347 -26.78 -0.64 16.36
CA GLY A 347 -28.15 -1.08 16.63
C GLY A 347 -28.50 -1.08 18.11
N LEU A 348 -27.59 -1.56 18.98
CA LEU A 348 -27.77 -1.55 20.43
C LEU A 348 -27.82 -0.12 20.98
N ASN A 349 -26.97 0.79 20.50
CA ASN A 349 -27.04 2.19 20.93
C ASN A 349 -28.33 2.87 20.45
N ALA A 350 -28.78 2.59 19.23
CA ALA A 350 -30.06 3.10 18.74
C ALA A 350 -31.24 2.57 19.55
N LEU A 351 -31.24 1.28 19.91
CA LEU A 351 -32.25 0.68 20.79
C LEU A 351 -32.22 1.34 22.18
N PHE A 352 -31.04 1.56 22.74
CA PHE A 352 -30.87 2.21 24.04
C PHE A 352 -31.46 3.63 24.04
N VAL A 353 -31.17 4.43 23.00
CA VAL A 353 -31.77 5.76 22.84
C VAL A 353 -33.30 5.67 22.72
N ARG A 354 -33.82 4.70 21.97
CA ARG A 354 -35.27 4.50 21.85
C ARG A 354 -35.94 4.19 23.21
N VAL A 355 -35.30 3.34 24.00
CA VAL A 355 -35.79 2.99 25.35
C VAL A 355 -35.80 4.23 26.24
N ILE A 356 -34.76 5.05 26.24
CA ILE A 356 -34.73 6.31 27.01
C ILE A 356 -35.87 7.23 26.59
N ILE A 357 -36.08 7.42 25.28
CA ILE A 357 -37.16 8.29 24.78
C ILE A 357 -38.55 7.75 25.17
N ALA A 358 -38.71 6.42 25.26
CA ALA A 358 -39.98 5.80 25.65
C ALA A 358 -40.23 5.89 27.16
N LEU A 359 -39.21 6.13 27.98
CA LEU A 359 -39.32 6.29 29.45
C LEU A 359 -39.50 7.74 29.89
N LEU A 360 -39.18 8.70 28.99
CA LEU A 360 -39.42 10.14 29.17
C LEU A 360 -40.82 10.55 28.68
#